data_e4d5ae2f15431bccd2516d493e447e08
#
_entry.id   e4d5ae2f15431bccd2516d493e447e08
#
_cell.length_a   1.000
_cell.length_b   1.000
_cell.length_c   1.000
_cell.angle_alpha   90.00
_cell.angle_beta   90.00
_cell.angle_gamma   90.00
#
_symmetry.space_group_name_H-M   'P 1'
#
loop_
_entity.id
_entity.type
_entity.pdbx_description
1 polymer ?
#
loop_
_entity_poly.entity_id
_entity_poly.type
_entity_poly.pdbx_seq_one_letter_code
_entity_poly.pdbx_strand_id
1 'polypeptide(L)'
;HGYPGHQEIELALVKLYRVTREKKYLDLAKYFIDLRGTGKNYFLEEEKRPGHKRIFPDFVNYDTMYAQAHKPVRKQRTAEGHAVRANYMYSAMADLAYEYQDKELQQACRNLWDNMVHKRMYITGSVGSSGFLERFTTDYDLPNDSNYSETCATIALAMFGKRMADMEKKHPSPY
;
A
#
# COMPACT_ATOMS: atom_id res chain seq x y z
N HIS A 1 12.51 -15.91 1.57
CA HIS A 1 11.54 -15.28 2.48
C HIS A 1 11.49 -13.76 2.24
N GLY A 2 10.98 -13.34 1.10
CA GLY A 2 10.83 -11.94 0.72
C GLY A 2 9.37 -11.63 0.36
N TYR A 3 9.14 -10.40 -0.07
CA TYR A 3 7.89 -9.92 -0.61
C TYR A 3 8.15 -9.11 -1.88
N PRO A 4 7.15 -8.88 -2.76
CA PRO A 4 7.33 -8.14 -4.01
C PRO A 4 7.87 -6.73 -3.78
N GLY A 5 8.68 -6.23 -4.70
CA GLY A 5 9.17 -4.86 -4.66
C GLY A 5 8.04 -3.86 -4.87
N HIS A 6 7.32 -3.99 -5.97
CA HIS A 6 6.08 -3.25 -6.21
C HIS A 6 4.88 -4.05 -5.72
N GLN A 7 4.08 -3.46 -4.87
CA GLN A 7 2.83 -4.06 -4.38
C GLN A 7 1.79 -4.05 -5.50
N GLU A 8 1.38 -5.22 -5.93
CA GLU A 8 0.35 -5.42 -6.95
C GLU A 8 -0.12 -6.87 -6.99
N ILE A 9 0.83 -7.81 -6.83
CA ILE A 9 0.52 -9.24 -6.87
C ILE A 9 -0.44 -9.66 -5.76
N GLU A 10 -0.43 -8.98 -4.61
CA GLU A 10 -1.26 -9.31 -3.48
C GLU A 10 -2.75 -9.19 -3.82
N LEU A 11 -3.14 -8.10 -4.50
CA LEU A 11 -4.54 -7.94 -4.95
C LEU A 11 -4.90 -8.89 -6.09
N ALA A 12 -3.95 -9.24 -6.96
CA ALA A 12 -4.15 -10.22 -8.02
C ALA A 12 -4.36 -11.63 -7.42
N LEU A 13 -3.60 -12.00 -6.39
CA LEU A 13 -3.75 -13.26 -5.66
C LEU A 13 -5.12 -13.40 -4.99
N VAL A 14 -5.64 -12.31 -4.39
CA VAL A 14 -7.01 -12.35 -3.84
C VAL A 14 -8.06 -12.54 -4.94
N LYS A 15 -7.92 -11.87 -6.08
CA LYS A 15 -8.79 -12.10 -7.24
C LYS A 15 -8.72 -13.55 -7.74
N LEU A 16 -7.51 -14.09 -7.83
CA LEU A 16 -7.30 -15.47 -8.25
C LEU A 16 -7.96 -16.46 -7.28
N TYR A 17 -7.82 -16.23 -5.97
CA TYR A 17 -8.56 -17.00 -4.96
C TYR A 17 -10.07 -16.94 -5.18
N ARG A 18 -10.64 -15.76 -5.44
CA ARG A 18 -12.09 -15.60 -5.64
C ARG A 18 -12.61 -16.40 -6.83
N VAL A 19 -11.79 -16.57 -7.88
CA VAL A 19 -12.13 -17.37 -9.06
C VAL A 19 -11.92 -18.86 -8.85
N THR A 20 -10.74 -19.25 -8.32
CA THR A 20 -10.33 -20.66 -8.20
C THR A 20 -10.80 -21.35 -6.92
N ARG A 21 -11.09 -20.57 -5.88
CA ARG A 21 -11.34 -21.03 -4.51
C ARG A 21 -10.16 -21.75 -3.85
N GLU A 22 -8.98 -21.70 -4.46
CA GLU A 22 -7.77 -22.28 -3.88
C GLU A 22 -7.16 -21.37 -2.83
N LYS A 23 -7.29 -21.73 -1.57
CA LYS A 23 -6.88 -20.95 -0.40
C LYS A 23 -5.39 -20.56 -0.40
N LYS A 24 -4.53 -21.33 -1.06
CA LYS A 24 -3.09 -21.05 -1.19
C LYS A 24 -2.79 -19.64 -1.73
N TYR A 25 -3.64 -19.12 -2.64
CA TYR A 25 -3.46 -17.78 -3.21
C TYR A 25 -3.79 -16.70 -2.18
N LEU A 26 -4.86 -16.89 -1.43
CA LEU A 26 -5.24 -15.97 -0.36
C LEU A 26 -4.20 -15.95 0.76
N ASP A 27 -3.71 -17.13 1.17
CA ASP A 27 -2.69 -17.27 2.20
C ASP A 27 -1.35 -16.63 1.75
N LEU A 28 -0.99 -16.74 0.48
CA LEU A 28 0.21 -16.11 -0.06
C LEU A 28 0.08 -14.58 -0.08
N ALA A 29 -1.07 -14.05 -0.49
CA ALA A 29 -1.33 -12.60 -0.41
C ALA A 29 -1.20 -12.09 1.03
N LYS A 30 -1.81 -12.79 1.97
CA LYS A 30 -1.72 -12.48 3.40
C LYS A 30 -0.27 -12.53 3.91
N TYR A 31 0.48 -13.53 3.52
CA TYR A 31 1.89 -13.68 3.87
C TYR A 31 2.71 -12.45 3.45
N PHE A 32 2.54 -11.97 2.21
CA PHE A 32 3.26 -10.78 1.74
C PHE A 32 2.88 -9.52 2.52
N ILE A 33 1.60 -9.32 2.80
CA ILE A 33 1.11 -8.19 3.59
C ILE A 33 1.63 -8.25 5.04
N ASP A 34 1.55 -9.41 5.69
CA ASP A 34 1.97 -9.57 7.08
C ASP A 34 3.50 -9.45 7.26
N LEU A 35 4.27 -9.88 6.25
CA LEU A 35 5.72 -9.82 6.31
C LEU A 35 6.25 -8.39 6.12
N ARG A 36 5.54 -7.55 5.35
CA ARG A 36 6.00 -6.21 5.02
C ARG A 36 6.07 -5.32 6.26
N GLY A 37 7.24 -4.72 6.45
CA GLY A 37 7.51 -3.86 7.62
C GLY A 37 7.74 -4.60 8.92
N THR A 38 7.88 -5.94 8.88
CA THR A 38 8.26 -6.76 10.03
C THR A 38 9.70 -7.26 9.90
N GLY A 39 10.39 -7.38 11.03
CA GLY A 39 11.74 -7.94 11.09
C GLY A 39 12.76 -7.17 10.25
N LYS A 40 13.72 -7.90 9.67
CA LYS A 40 14.73 -7.33 8.77
C LYS A 40 14.12 -7.03 7.41
N ASN A 41 14.38 -5.84 6.88
CA ASN A 41 13.91 -5.47 5.56
C ASN A 41 14.64 -6.31 4.49
N TYR A 42 13.87 -7.04 3.70
CA TYR A 42 14.41 -7.96 2.69
C TYR A 42 15.32 -7.24 1.66
N PHE A 43 14.94 -6.06 1.19
CA PHE A 43 15.72 -5.33 0.18
C PHE A 43 17.04 -4.82 0.73
N LEU A 44 17.06 -4.37 2.00
CA LEU A 44 18.32 -3.98 2.67
C LEU A 44 19.25 -5.19 2.88
N GLU A 45 18.71 -6.38 3.15
CA GLU A 45 19.52 -7.59 3.25
C GLU A 45 20.00 -8.07 1.88
N GLU A 46 19.20 -7.87 0.83
CA GLU A 46 19.58 -8.22 -0.54
C GLU A 46 20.73 -7.34 -1.05
N GLU A 47 20.73 -6.05 -0.75
CA GLU A 47 21.83 -5.13 -1.10
C GLU A 47 23.18 -5.54 -0.51
N LYS A 48 23.19 -6.26 0.62
CA LYS A 48 24.42 -6.74 1.27
C LYS A 48 25.01 -8.00 0.63
N ARG A 49 24.29 -8.63 -0.30
CA ARG A 49 24.74 -9.89 -0.92
C ARG A 49 25.91 -9.65 -1.85
N PRO A 50 26.94 -10.54 -1.83
CA PRO A 50 28.05 -10.46 -2.78
C PRO A 50 27.54 -10.48 -4.22
N GLY A 51 28.05 -9.57 -5.05
CA GLY A 51 27.65 -9.48 -6.46
C GLY A 51 26.32 -8.79 -6.73
N HIS A 52 25.65 -8.27 -5.70
CA HIS A 52 24.44 -7.47 -5.90
C HIS A 52 24.74 -6.25 -6.79
N LYS A 53 23.92 -6.08 -7.83
CA LYS A 53 23.97 -4.89 -8.70
C LYS A 53 22.64 -4.17 -8.62
N ARG A 54 22.68 -2.89 -8.29
CA ARG A 54 21.48 -2.06 -8.31
C ARG A 54 20.97 -1.91 -9.74
N ILE A 55 19.70 -2.23 -9.94
CA ILE A 55 19.02 -2.04 -11.24
C ILE A 55 18.86 -0.53 -11.53
N PHE A 56 18.62 0.26 -10.50
CA PHE A 56 18.50 1.72 -10.57
C PHE A 56 19.66 2.38 -9.80
N PRO A 57 20.77 2.76 -10.45
CA PRO A 57 21.95 3.33 -9.80
C PRO A 57 21.64 4.59 -8.97
N ASP A 58 20.69 5.41 -9.45
CA ASP A 58 20.31 6.68 -8.81
C ASP A 58 19.51 6.48 -7.51
N PHE A 59 19.04 5.27 -7.23
CA PHE A 59 18.36 4.89 -6.00
C PHE A 59 19.38 4.62 -4.88
N VAL A 60 20.16 5.68 -4.55
CA VAL A 60 21.35 5.55 -3.69
C VAL A 60 21.03 5.15 -2.26
N ASN A 61 19.86 5.58 -1.75
CA ASN A 61 19.41 5.27 -0.40
C ASN A 61 18.01 4.66 -0.47
N TYR A 62 17.91 3.34 -0.28
CA TYR A 62 16.60 2.71 -0.16
C TYR A 62 15.92 3.22 1.12
N ASP A 63 14.81 3.94 0.93
CA ASP A 63 13.94 4.37 2.00
C ASP A 63 12.85 3.32 2.23
N THR A 64 12.79 2.75 3.43
CA THR A 64 11.78 1.75 3.79
C THR A 64 10.34 2.29 3.71
N MET A 65 10.16 3.61 3.87
CA MET A 65 8.86 4.26 3.65
C MET A 65 8.42 4.19 2.19
N TYR A 66 9.36 4.32 1.25
CA TYR A 66 9.06 4.28 -0.18
C TYR A 66 8.23 3.07 -0.59
N ALA A 67 8.54 1.92 -0.04
CA ALA A 67 7.84 0.66 -0.29
C ALA A 67 6.89 0.24 0.85
N GLN A 68 6.44 1.19 1.68
CA GLN A 68 5.54 0.98 2.82
C GLN A 68 6.03 -0.09 3.82
N ALA A 69 7.35 -0.26 3.95
CA ALA A 69 8.00 -1.26 4.79
C ALA A 69 8.63 -0.69 6.08
N HIS A 70 8.31 0.55 6.44
CA HIS A 70 8.84 1.25 7.63
C HIS A 70 8.22 0.77 8.95
N LYS A 71 7.03 0.18 8.90
CA LYS A 71 6.28 -0.38 10.03
C LYS A 71 5.45 -1.56 9.56
N PRO A 72 5.11 -2.51 10.44
CA PRO A 72 4.08 -3.51 10.15
C PRO A 72 2.80 -2.83 9.64
N VAL A 73 2.19 -3.38 8.60
CA VAL A 73 1.06 -2.72 7.91
C VAL A 73 -0.11 -2.39 8.84
N ARG A 74 -0.39 -3.25 9.83
CA ARG A 74 -1.44 -3.02 10.84
C ARG A 74 -1.16 -1.83 11.76
N LYS A 75 0.10 -1.37 11.84
CA LYS A 75 0.53 -0.23 12.66
C LYS A 75 0.66 1.06 11.85
N GLN A 76 0.48 1.01 10.54
CA GLN A 76 0.50 2.21 9.70
C GLN A 76 -0.78 3.03 9.92
N ARG A 77 -0.63 4.35 9.97
CA ARG A 77 -1.72 5.30 10.22
C ARG A 77 -1.76 6.43 9.21
N THR A 78 -0.68 6.60 8.47
CA THR A 78 -0.48 7.65 7.46
C THR A 78 -0.05 7.02 6.14
N ALA A 79 -0.53 7.56 5.03
CA ALA A 79 -0.18 7.10 3.69
C ALA A 79 1.22 7.61 3.32
N GLU A 80 2.21 6.73 3.29
CA GLU A 80 3.61 7.08 3.09
C GLU A 80 4.20 6.44 1.83
N GLY A 81 5.28 7.04 1.34
CA GLY A 81 6.06 6.53 0.22
C GLY A 81 5.37 6.66 -1.13
N HIS A 82 5.73 5.82 -2.07
CA HIS A 82 5.22 5.86 -3.43
C HIS A 82 3.70 5.65 -3.47
N ALA A 83 2.96 6.58 -4.08
CA ALA A 83 1.52 6.65 -3.96
C ALA A 83 0.79 5.47 -4.63
N VAL A 84 1.26 5.01 -5.79
CA VAL A 84 0.67 3.85 -6.50
C VAL A 84 0.86 2.58 -5.68
N ARG A 85 2.11 2.31 -5.24
CA ARG A 85 2.44 1.14 -4.40
C ARG A 85 1.59 1.08 -3.14
N ALA A 86 1.43 2.23 -2.47
CA ALA A 86 0.61 2.37 -1.28
C ALA A 86 -0.84 1.97 -1.55
N ASN A 87 -1.47 2.56 -2.56
CA ASN A 87 -2.88 2.32 -2.87
C ASN A 87 -3.15 0.88 -3.36
N TYR A 88 -2.22 0.26 -4.08
CA TYR A 88 -2.34 -1.16 -4.43
C TYR A 88 -2.23 -2.06 -3.20
N MET A 89 -1.26 -1.77 -2.30
CA MET A 89 -1.14 -2.48 -1.03
C MET A 89 -2.40 -2.32 -0.16
N TYR A 90 -2.90 -1.10 -0.02
CA TYR A 90 -4.11 -0.83 0.77
C TYR A 90 -5.34 -1.51 0.18
N SER A 91 -5.42 -1.60 -1.16
CA SER A 91 -6.45 -2.39 -1.84
C SER A 91 -6.38 -3.87 -1.45
N ALA A 92 -5.18 -4.47 -1.45
CA ALA A 92 -5.00 -5.85 -1.03
C ALA A 92 -5.30 -6.04 0.47
N MET A 93 -4.90 -5.08 1.31
CA MET A 93 -5.22 -5.09 2.74
C MET A 93 -6.73 -5.10 2.97
N ALA A 94 -7.50 -4.26 2.27
CA ALA A 94 -8.96 -4.22 2.38
C ALA A 94 -9.62 -5.53 1.89
N ASP A 95 -9.14 -6.09 0.79
CA ASP A 95 -9.59 -7.39 0.30
C ASP A 95 -9.33 -8.51 1.33
N LEU A 96 -8.13 -8.55 1.93
CA LEU A 96 -7.77 -9.53 2.97
C LEU A 96 -8.56 -9.32 4.26
N ALA A 97 -8.75 -8.06 4.66
CA ALA A 97 -9.56 -7.71 5.82
C ALA A 97 -11.02 -8.19 5.66
N TYR A 98 -11.54 -8.10 4.44
CA TYR A 98 -12.87 -8.61 4.07
C TYR A 98 -12.92 -10.15 4.14
N GLU A 99 -11.97 -10.85 3.52
CA GLU A 99 -11.97 -12.32 3.42
C GLU A 99 -11.74 -13.00 4.77
N TYR A 100 -10.80 -12.48 5.58
CA TYR A 100 -10.44 -13.05 6.87
C TYR A 100 -11.25 -12.49 8.07
N GLN A 101 -12.06 -11.47 7.84
CA GLN A 101 -12.76 -10.73 8.92
C GLN A 101 -11.75 -10.17 9.96
N ASP A 102 -10.58 -9.75 9.50
CA ASP A 102 -9.46 -9.27 10.31
C ASP A 102 -9.70 -7.84 10.77
N LYS A 103 -10.16 -7.67 12.01
CA LYS A 103 -10.52 -6.36 12.59
C LYS A 103 -9.35 -5.39 12.69
N GLU A 104 -8.14 -5.87 12.99
CA GLU A 104 -6.95 -5.00 13.02
C GLU A 104 -6.63 -4.47 11.63
N LEU A 105 -6.70 -5.32 10.62
CA LEU A 105 -6.45 -4.93 9.25
C LEU A 105 -7.54 -3.98 8.73
N GLN A 106 -8.81 -4.22 9.08
CA GLN A 106 -9.92 -3.29 8.81
C GLN A 106 -9.64 -1.90 9.41
N GLN A 107 -9.22 -1.85 10.67
CA GLN A 107 -8.92 -0.58 11.33
C GLN A 107 -7.71 0.13 10.69
N ALA A 108 -6.68 -0.62 10.30
CA ALA A 108 -5.54 -0.04 9.57
C ALA A 108 -6.00 0.57 8.23
N CYS A 109 -6.85 -0.12 7.48
CA CYS A 109 -7.43 0.39 6.24
C CYS A 109 -8.24 1.68 6.46
N ARG A 110 -9.08 1.74 7.50
CA ARG A 110 -9.83 2.95 7.85
C ARG A 110 -8.93 4.13 8.16
N ASN A 111 -7.90 3.92 8.99
CA ASN A 111 -6.96 4.98 9.34
C ASN A 111 -6.20 5.52 8.11
N LEU A 112 -5.77 4.64 7.22
CA LEU A 112 -5.06 5.01 5.99
C LEU A 112 -5.98 5.74 5.01
N TRP A 113 -7.21 5.27 4.86
CA TRP A 113 -8.24 5.92 4.05
C TRP A 113 -8.54 7.32 4.58
N ASP A 114 -8.81 7.44 5.87
CA ASP A 114 -9.12 8.72 6.52
C ASP A 114 -7.97 9.73 6.39
N ASN A 115 -6.73 9.31 6.66
CA ASN A 115 -5.56 10.16 6.46
C ASN A 115 -5.45 10.64 5.01
N MET A 116 -5.63 9.73 4.05
CA MET A 116 -5.43 10.03 2.64
C MET A 116 -6.51 10.96 2.11
N VAL A 117 -7.79 10.65 2.34
CA VAL A 117 -8.92 11.41 1.79
C VAL A 117 -9.05 12.79 2.43
N HIS A 118 -8.82 12.92 3.73
CA HIS A 118 -9.02 14.20 4.42
C HIS A 118 -7.78 15.10 4.47
N LYS A 119 -6.58 14.55 4.20
CA LYS A 119 -5.35 15.32 4.41
C LYS A 119 -4.37 15.30 3.25
N ARG A 120 -4.48 14.33 2.32
CA ARG A 120 -3.48 14.12 1.26
C ARG A 120 -4.06 13.99 -0.14
N MET A 121 -5.35 14.25 -0.27
CA MET A 121 -6.06 14.22 -1.55
C MET A 121 -6.37 15.63 -2.02
N TYR A 122 -6.09 15.92 -3.28
CA TYR A 122 -6.45 17.16 -3.94
C TYR A 122 -7.97 17.20 -4.22
N ILE A 123 -8.49 18.40 -4.41
CA ILE A 123 -9.92 18.61 -4.77
C ILE A 123 -10.31 17.86 -6.06
N THR A 124 -9.35 17.58 -6.93
CA THR A 124 -9.53 16.77 -8.15
C THR A 124 -9.65 15.26 -7.90
N GLY A 125 -9.43 14.82 -6.65
CA GLY A 125 -9.36 13.40 -6.29
C GLY A 125 -7.99 12.77 -6.50
N SER A 126 -6.98 13.53 -6.94
CA SER A 126 -5.62 13.02 -7.11
C SER A 126 -4.85 12.94 -5.78
N VAL A 127 -3.81 12.11 -5.75
CA VAL A 127 -2.91 11.93 -4.60
C VAL A 127 -1.47 11.80 -5.05
N GLY A 128 -0.51 11.98 -4.13
CA GLY A 128 0.91 11.93 -4.44
C GLY A 128 1.44 13.25 -4.93
N SER A 129 1.72 14.18 -4.01
CA SER A 129 2.10 15.57 -4.34
C SER A 129 3.52 15.70 -4.87
N SER A 130 4.46 14.81 -4.52
CA SER A 130 5.86 14.92 -4.93
C SER A 130 6.20 14.09 -6.16
N GLY A 131 6.81 14.70 -7.17
CA GLY A 131 7.45 14.00 -8.29
C GLY A 131 8.74 13.27 -7.88
N PHE A 132 9.36 13.64 -6.76
CA PHE A 132 10.49 12.90 -6.23
C PHE A 132 10.03 11.56 -5.67
N LEU A 133 10.41 10.48 -6.30
CA LEU A 133 9.99 9.11 -5.98
C LEU A 133 8.47 8.90 -6.03
N GLU A 134 7.73 9.75 -6.73
CA GLU A 134 6.27 9.61 -6.96
C GLU A 134 5.49 9.38 -5.67
N ARG A 135 5.84 10.15 -4.63
CA ARG A 135 5.47 9.84 -3.25
C ARG A 135 4.49 10.82 -2.63
N PHE A 136 3.84 10.37 -1.56
CA PHE A 136 3.18 11.25 -0.61
C PHE A 136 4.20 12.15 0.11
N THR A 137 3.77 13.34 0.45
CA THR A 137 4.45 14.27 1.36
C THR A 137 3.76 14.28 2.72
N THR A 138 3.88 15.36 3.48
CA THR A 138 3.23 15.51 4.79
C THR A 138 1.74 15.83 4.67
N ASP A 139 0.99 15.73 5.77
CA ASP A 139 -0.42 16.09 5.82
C ASP A 139 -0.62 17.57 5.41
N TYR A 140 -1.60 17.82 4.55
CA TYR A 140 -1.98 19.14 4.00
C TYR A 140 -0.93 19.82 3.10
N ASP A 141 0.14 19.12 2.74
CA ASP A 141 1.11 19.60 1.75
C ASP A 141 0.57 19.28 0.34
N LEU A 142 -0.27 20.17 -0.16
CA LEU A 142 -1.01 20.04 -1.41
C LEU A 142 -0.79 21.28 -2.32
N PRO A 143 0.46 21.54 -2.77
CA PRO A 143 0.73 22.65 -3.66
C PRO A 143 0.02 22.49 -5.00
N ASN A 144 -0.50 23.58 -5.56
CA ASN A 144 -1.23 23.57 -6.83
C ASN A 144 -0.32 23.63 -8.06
N ASP A 145 0.85 24.21 -7.92
CA ASP A 145 1.79 24.53 -9.01
C ASP A 145 2.91 23.51 -9.19
N SER A 146 3.13 22.66 -8.21
CA SER A 146 4.27 21.74 -8.19
C SER A 146 3.87 20.29 -7.83
N ASN A 147 2.58 19.97 -7.94
CA ASN A 147 2.12 18.60 -7.66
C ASN A 147 2.46 17.63 -8.80
N TYR A 148 2.71 16.37 -8.45
CA TYR A 148 2.90 15.28 -9.41
C TYR A 148 1.57 14.67 -9.84
N SER A 149 0.73 14.28 -8.90
CA SER A 149 -0.66 13.81 -9.12
C SER A 149 -0.80 12.80 -10.25
N GLU A 150 -0.04 11.74 -10.18
CA GLU A 150 -0.02 10.70 -11.21
C GLU A 150 -1.38 10.05 -11.41
N THR A 151 -1.79 9.84 -12.67
CA THR A 151 -3.04 9.15 -13.02
C THR A 151 -3.11 7.74 -12.43
N CYS A 152 -1.98 7.02 -12.40
CA CYS A 152 -1.89 5.69 -11.80
C CYS A 152 -2.26 5.71 -10.32
N ALA A 153 -1.80 6.72 -9.56
CA ALA A 153 -2.12 6.87 -8.15
C ALA A 153 -3.60 7.16 -7.93
N THR A 154 -4.21 7.98 -8.79
CA THR A 154 -5.64 8.31 -8.74
C THR A 154 -6.51 7.08 -9.04
N ILE A 155 -6.16 6.31 -10.06
CA ILE A 155 -6.85 5.04 -10.37
C ILE A 155 -6.71 4.04 -9.21
N ALA A 156 -5.50 3.92 -8.66
CA ALA A 156 -5.24 3.02 -7.53
C ALA A 156 -6.02 3.44 -6.26
N LEU A 157 -6.19 4.77 -6.02
CA LEU A 157 -7.05 5.28 -4.96
C LEU A 157 -8.52 4.90 -5.19
N ALA A 158 -9.02 5.02 -6.41
CA ALA A 158 -10.39 4.61 -6.74
C ALA A 158 -10.59 3.09 -6.52
N MET A 159 -9.57 2.28 -6.85
CA MET A 159 -9.57 0.84 -6.58
C MET A 159 -9.61 0.54 -5.07
N PHE A 160 -8.89 1.30 -4.27
CA PHE A 160 -8.93 1.18 -2.81
C PHE A 160 -10.28 1.62 -2.25
N GLY A 161 -10.83 2.76 -2.72
CA GLY A 161 -12.13 3.29 -2.30
C GLY A 161 -13.27 2.30 -2.53
N LYS A 162 -13.28 1.63 -3.70
CA LYS A 162 -14.26 0.56 -3.97
C LYS A 162 -14.18 -0.56 -2.92
N ARG A 163 -12.97 -0.99 -2.57
CA ARG A 163 -12.76 -2.06 -1.58
C ARG A 163 -13.11 -1.64 -0.17
N MET A 164 -12.84 -0.37 0.18
CA MET A 164 -13.32 0.20 1.43
C MET A 164 -14.84 0.16 1.52
N ALA A 165 -15.55 0.56 0.47
CA ALA A 165 -17.01 0.50 0.43
C ALA A 165 -17.54 -0.95 0.55
N ASP A 166 -16.91 -1.92 -0.09
CA ASP A 166 -17.28 -3.34 0.02
C ASP A 166 -17.00 -3.88 1.43
N MET A 167 -15.88 -3.50 2.03
CA MET A 167 -15.51 -3.87 3.40
C MET A 167 -16.50 -3.30 4.43
N GLU A 168 -16.87 -2.01 4.31
CA GLU A 168 -17.80 -1.35 5.22
C GLU A 168 -19.22 -1.92 5.12
N LYS A 169 -19.68 -2.35 3.96
CA LYS A 169 -20.99 -3.03 3.82
C LYS A 169 -21.06 -4.34 4.61
N LYS A 170 -19.98 -5.10 4.63
CA LYS A 170 -19.91 -6.38 5.34
C LYS A 170 -19.54 -6.22 6.82
N HIS A 171 -18.70 -5.25 7.11
CA HIS A 171 -18.15 -4.99 8.44
C HIS A 171 -18.24 -3.50 8.75
N PRO A 172 -19.46 -2.98 9.01
CA PRO A 172 -19.66 -1.55 9.25
C PRO A 172 -18.82 -1.07 10.44
N SER A 173 -18.33 0.16 10.33
CA SER A 173 -17.71 0.83 11.48
C SER A 173 -18.72 1.00 12.58
N PRO A 174 -18.33 0.90 13.85
CA PRO A 174 -19.23 1.19 14.97
C PRO A 174 -19.58 2.69 15.12
N TYR A 175 -19.00 3.57 14.28
CA TYR A 175 -19.23 5.02 14.28
C TYR A 175 -19.52 5.54 12.88
#